data_e1c0d44770f8441d83be1cdf0b4a69d0
#
_entry.id   e1c0d44770f8441d83be1cdf0b4a69d0
#
_cell.length_a   1.000
_cell.length_b   1.000
_cell.length_c   1.000
_cell.angle_alpha   90.00
_cell.angle_beta   90.00
_cell.angle_gamma   90.00
#
_symmetry.space_group_name_H-M   'P 1'
#
loop_
_entity.id
_entity.type
_entity.pdbx_description
1 polymer ?
#
loop_
_entity_poly.entity_id
_entity_poly.type
_entity_poly.pdbx_seq_one_letter_code
_entity_poly.pdbx_strand_id
1 'polypeptide(L)'
;MKIWGHRGASAYAPENTLAAFHLAHEMGADGVECDVQFTKDRQVVVLHDSSLLRTAGVNEKLCDLTLSELKRLDNSCGMEAYRGERVPTLEELLLLARKEAFEVNIELKTNFDEPCGLEEAVCGIVADCHMEDHVIYVGNNHVSVVHMKQINPSSECNLGFYQKCFREWDYAKMLGCDGVHPNFRFVTREYVDACSRAGIHCRVWTPDEPEDIARMLRLGIDVLTNKPDVAAAVRRELISG
;
A
#
# COMPACT_ATOMS: atom_id res chain seq x y z
N MET A 1 17.36 0.06 0.10
CA MET A 1 16.17 0.94 -0.02
C MET A 1 15.28 0.34 -1.09
N LYS A 2 14.05 0.04 -0.72
CA LYS A 2 13.04 -0.53 -1.63
C LYS A 2 12.21 0.56 -2.28
N ILE A 3 11.72 0.27 -3.47
CA ILE A 3 10.77 1.08 -4.23
C ILE A 3 9.45 0.33 -4.26
N TRP A 4 8.39 0.98 -3.81
CA TRP A 4 7.03 0.45 -3.80
C TRP A 4 6.17 1.26 -4.79
N GLY A 5 5.50 0.57 -5.71
CA GLY A 5 4.49 1.19 -6.57
C GLY A 5 3.24 1.51 -5.74
N HIS A 6 2.98 2.81 -5.45
CA HIS A 6 1.82 3.28 -4.70
C HIS A 6 0.54 3.07 -5.51
N ARG A 7 -0.28 2.10 -5.11
CA ARG A 7 -1.41 1.55 -5.87
C ARG A 7 -0.99 1.02 -7.24
N GLY A 8 0.24 0.48 -7.34
CA GLY A 8 0.89 0.11 -8.58
C GLY A 8 1.61 1.28 -9.26
N ALA A 9 1.82 1.21 -10.58
CA ALA A 9 2.34 2.30 -11.40
C ALA A 9 1.22 3.31 -11.73
N SER A 10 0.61 3.90 -10.71
CA SER A 10 -0.64 4.64 -10.79
C SER A 10 -0.56 5.97 -11.56
N ALA A 11 0.65 6.46 -11.88
CA ALA A 11 0.84 7.57 -12.82
C ALA A 11 0.62 7.14 -14.29
N TYR A 12 0.62 5.84 -14.60
CA TYR A 12 0.61 5.32 -15.97
C TYR A 12 -0.50 4.32 -16.26
N ALA A 13 -1.03 3.67 -15.23
CA ALA A 13 -2.10 2.70 -15.31
C ALA A 13 -3.17 2.96 -14.22
N PRO A 14 -4.39 2.45 -14.35
CA PRO A 14 -5.43 2.69 -13.35
C PRO A 14 -5.01 2.15 -11.99
N GLU A 15 -5.05 3.01 -10.97
CA GLU A 15 -4.65 2.66 -9.61
C GLU A 15 -5.38 1.41 -9.09
N ASN A 16 -4.70 0.62 -8.26
CA ASN A 16 -5.27 -0.56 -7.61
C ASN A 16 -5.84 -1.59 -8.62
N THR A 17 -5.23 -1.73 -9.78
CA THR A 17 -5.56 -2.77 -10.78
C THR A 17 -4.40 -3.74 -10.99
N LEU A 18 -4.69 -4.95 -11.46
CA LEU A 18 -3.64 -5.92 -11.78
C LEU A 18 -2.68 -5.38 -12.86
N ALA A 19 -3.18 -4.60 -13.81
CA ALA A 19 -2.37 -3.94 -14.83
C ALA A 19 -1.37 -2.96 -14.20
N ALA A 20 -1.81 -2.13 -13.23
CA ALA A 20 -0.92 -1.19 -12.55
C ALA A 20 0.15 -1.88 -11.69
N PHE A 21 -0.19 -2.99 -11.06
CA PHE A 21 0.74 -3.76 -10.23
C PHE A 21 1.79 -4.47 -11.07
N HIS A 22 1.37 -5.14 -12.14
CA HIS A 22 2.27 -5.74 -13.12
C HIS A 22 3.24 -4.71 -13.72
N LEU A 23 2.70 -3.57 -14.16
CA LEU A 23 3.50 -2.49 -14.73
C LEU A 23 4.51 -1.92 -13.72
N ALA A 24 4.16 -1.79 -12.44
CA ALA A 24 5.08 -1.34 -11.41
C ALA A 24 6.28 -2.30 -11.25
N HIS A 25 6.03 -3.61 -11.27
CA HIS A 25 7.07 -4.62 -11.25
C HIS A 25 7.98 -4.54 -12.49
N GLU A 26 7.41 -4.44 -13.70
CA GLU A 26 8.19 -4.26 -14.94
C GLU A 26 9.04 -2.99 -14.92
N MET A 27 8.59 -1.93 -14.27
CA MET A 27 9.31 -0.67 -14.08
C MET A 27 10.42 -0.75 -13.01
N GLY A 28 10.58 -1.88 -12.34
CA GLY A 28 11.64 -2.14 -11.36
C GLY A 28 11.29 -1.75 -9.93
N ALA A 29 10.00 -1.72 -9.57
CA ALA A 29 9.58 -1.72 -8.18
C ALA A 29 9.94 -3.06 -7.51
N ASP A 30 10.34 -3.01 -6.25
CA ASP A 30 10.60 -4.19 -5.43
C ASP A 30 9.30 -4.78 -4.85
N GLY A 31 8.26 -3.96 -4.77
CA GLY A 31 6.93 -4.33 -4.33
C GLY A 31 5.89 -3.30 -4.74
N VAL A 32 4.66 -3.58 -4.39
CA VAL A 32 3.52 -2.67 -4.62
C VAL A 32 2.80 -2.39 -3.30
N GLU A 33 2.20 -1.23 -3.22
CA GLU A 33 1.26 -0.90 -2.16
C GLU A 33 -0.15 -0.96 -2.73
N CYS A 34 -1.11 -1.42 -1.92
CA CYS A 34 -2.51 -1.53 -2.28
C CYS A 34 -3.42 -1.26 -1.09
N ASP A 35 -4.65 -0.83 -1.39
CA ASP A 35 -5.69 -0.53 -0.39
C ASP A 35 -6.75 -1.62 -0.37
N VAL A 36 -7.11 -2.16 0.78
CA VAL A 36 -8.11 -3.23 0.88
C VAL A 36 -9.33 -2.82 1.68
N GLN A 37 -10.51 -3.23 1.19
CA GLN A 37 -11.81 -3.00 1.79
C GLN A 37 -12.74 -4.19 1.56
N PHE A 38 -13.87 -4.23 2.29
CA PHE A 38 -14.93 -5.20 2.06
C PHE A 38 -15.98 -4.70 1.06
N THR A 39 -16.45 -5.63 0.21
CA THR A 39 -17.72 -5.52 -0.49
C THR A 39 -18.91 -5.81 0.45
N LYS A 40 -20.15 -5.62 -0.04
CA LYS A 40 -21.40 -5.95 0.66
C LYS A 40 -21.45 -7.42 1.12
N ASP A 41 -20.99 -8.33 0.28
CA ASP A 41 -20.90 -9.77 0.55
C ASP A 41 -19.57 -10.19 1.18
N ARG A 42 -18.85 -9.21 1.78
CA ARG A 42 -17.63 -9.39 2.58
C ARG A 42 -16.48 -10.05 1.82
N GLN A 43 -16.38 -9.79 0.53
CA GLN A 43 -15.18 -10.14 -0.22
C GLN A 43 -14.15 -9.03 -0.05
N VAL A 44 -12.89 -9.39 0.16
CA VAL A 44 -11.77 -8.44 0.26
C VAL A 44 -11.33 -8.04 -1.14
N VAL A 45 -11.50 -6.77 -1.47
CA VAL A 45 -11.15 -6.20 -2.78
C VAL A 45 -10.13 -5.08 -2.64
N VAL A 46 -9.46 -4.77 -3.74
CA VAL A 46 -8.38 -3.76 -3.77
C VAL A 46 -8.94 -2.46 -4.35
N LEU A 47 -9.24 -1.50 -3.49
CA LEU A 47 -9.81 -0.20 -3.85
C LEU A 47 -9.54 0.83 -2.75
N HIS A 48 -9.13 2.05 -3.12
CA HIS A 48 -8.82 3.11 -2.16
C HIS A 48 -10.06 3.78 -1.59
N ASP A 49 -10.92 4.32 -2.45
CA ASP A 49 -12.08 5.10 -2.03
C ASP A 49 -13.25 4.18 -1.63
N SER A 50 -14.06 4.61 -0.68
CA SER A 50 -15.34 3.95 -0.39
C SER A 50 -16.40 4.21 -1.47
N SER A 51 -16.18 5.21 -2.34
CA SER A 51 -17.03 5.56 -3.49
C SER A 51 -16.37 5.15 -4.80
N LEU A 52 -17.17 4.65 -5.73
CA LEU A 52 -16.73 4.22 -7.07
C LEU A 52 -16.75 5.37 -8.11
N LEU A 53 -17.12 6.59 -7.70
CA LEU A 53 -17.29 7.70 -8.62
C LEU A 53 -15.99 8.07 -9.36
N ARG A 54 -14.85 8.09 -8.66
CA ARG A 54 -13.57 8.51 -9.24
C ARG A 54 -12.95 7.47 -10.15
N THR A 55 -13.09 6.19 -9.82
CA THR A 55 -12.41 5.11 -10.55
C THR A 55 -13.29 4.44 -11.59
N ALA A 56 -14.59 4.29 -11.33
CA ALA A 56 -15.53 3.62 -12.23
C ALA A 56 -16.62 4.56 -12.78
N GLY A 57 -16.66 5.84 -12.40
CA GLY A 57 -17.63 6.82 -12.89
C GLY A 57 -19.06 6.60 -12.41
N VAL A 58 -19.29 5.72 -11.42
CA VAL A 58 -20.62 5.42 -10.87
C VAL A 58 -20.78 5.96 -9.46
N ASN A 59 -21.94 6.54 -9.15
CA ASN A 59 -22.23 7.12 -7.85
C ASN A 59 -22.76 6.06 -6.86
N GLU A 60 -21.97 5.03 -6.64
CA GLU A 60 -22.24 3.92 -5.74
C GLU A 60 -21.16 3.82 -4.67
N LYS A 61 -21.49 3.23 -3.53
CA LYS A 61 -20.49 2.89 -2.50
C LYS A 61 -20.09 1.43 -2.63
N LEU A 62 -18.82 1.14 -2.35
CA LEU A 62 -18.30 -0.22 -2.37
C LEU A 62 -19.09 -1.17 -1.46
N CYS A 63 -19.41 -0.72 -0.23
CA CYS A 63 -20.14 -1.54 0.75
C CYS A 63 -21.60 -1.85 0.38
N ASP A 64 -22.14 -1.22 -0.67
CA ASP A 64 -23.49 -1.47 -1.16
C ASP A 64 -23.52 -2.50 -2.30
N LEU A 65 -22.37 -2.88 -2.87
CA LEU A 65 -22.21 -3.80 -4.00
C LEU A 65 -21.62 -5.14 -3.58
N THR A 66 -22.15 -6.21 -4.12
CA THR A 66 -21.53 -7.54 -4.09
C THR A 66 -20.30 -7.59 -5.01
N LEU A 67 -19.38 -8.54 -4.80
CA LEU A 67 -18.26 -8.75 -5.72
C LEU A 67 -18.72 -8.95 -7.17
N SER A 68 -19.80 -9.71 -7.37
CA SER A 68 -20.34 -9.96 -8.71
C SER A 68 -20.83 -8.70 -9.41
N GLU A 69 -21.43 -7.76 -8.68
CA GLU A 69 -21.85 -6.45 -9.20
C GLU A 69 -20.64 -5.57 -9.47
N LEU A 70 -19.70 -5.50 -8.54
CA LEU A 70 -18.46 -4.74 -8.66
C LEU A 70 -17.63 -5.16 -9.89
N LYS A 71 -17.48 -6.46 -10.11
CA LYS A 71 -16.73 -7.01 -11.26
C LYS A 71 -17.35 -6.70 -12.64
N ARG A 72 -18.55 -6.15 -12.72
CA ARG A 72 -19.16 -5.68 -13.98
C ARG A 72 -18.75 -4.25 -14.32
N LEU A 73 -18.29 -3.47 -13.34
CA LEU A 73 -17.93 -2.07 -13.53
C LEU A 73 -16.55 -1.96 -14.19
N ASP A 74 -16.39 -0.95 -15.03
CA ASP A 74 -15.11 -0.59 -15.61
C ASP A 74 -14.32 0.28 -14.62
N ASN A 75 -13.19 -0.21 -14.16
CA ASN A 75 -12.30 0.47 -13.20
C ASN A 75 -11.05 1.05 -13.89
N SER A 76 -11.18 1.44 -15.16
CA SER A 76 -10.07 2.00 -15.93
C SER A 76 -9.66 3.42 -15.52
N CYS A 77 -10.32 4.04 -14.55
CA CYS A 77 -10.11 5.45 -14.15
C CYS A 77 -10.23 6.44 -15.34
N GLY A 78 -11.02 6.09 -16.36
CA GLY A 78 -11.15 6.86 -17.59
C GLY A 78 -9.98 6.73 -18.57
N MET A 79 -9.02 5.86 -18.30
CA MET A 79 -7.89 5.58 -19.19
C MET A 79 -8.30 4.64 -20.33
N GLU A 80 -8.46 5.15 -21.54
CA GLU A 80 -8.97 4.40 -22.70
C GLU A 80 -8.16 3.13 -23.01
N ALA A 81 -6.84 3.20 -22.85
CA ALA A 81 -5.93 2.05 -23.07
C ALA A 81 -6.19 0.87 -22.12
N TYR A 82 -6.86 1.12 -21.00
CA TYR A 82 -7.18 0.13 -19.97
C TYR A 82 -8.67 -0.13 -19.84
N ARG A 83 -9.45 0.24 -20.86
CA ARG A 83 -10.89 0.00 -20.86
C ARG A 83 -11.19 -1.48 -20.63
N GLY A 84 -12.05 -1.76 -19.67
CA GLY A 84 -12.40 -3.12 -19.26
C GLY A 84 -11.64 -3.65 -18.06
N GLU A 85 -10.68 -2.89 -17.49
CA GLU A 85 -10.08 -3.23 -16.20
C GLU A 85 -11.14 -3.36 -15.11
N ARG A 86 -10.88 -4.24 -14.15
CA ARG A 86 -11.79 -4.54 -13.04
C ARG A 86 -11.11 -4.32 -11.70
N VAL A 87 -11.91 -4.03 -10.68
CA VAL A 87 -11.42 -4.03 -9.29
C VAL A 87 -10.97 -5.46 -8.96
N PRO A 88 -9.70 -5.69 -8.60
CA PRO A 88 -9.22 -7.03 -8.23
C PRO A 88 -9.65 -7.39 -6.81
N THR A 89 -9.72 -8.68 -6.52
CA THR A 89 -9.71 -9.18 -5.15
C THR A 89 -8.28 -9.17 -4.60
N LEU A 90 -8.14 -9.21 -3.27
CA LEU A 90 -6.81 -9.36 -2.66
C LEU A 90 -6.13 -10.67 -3.11
N GLU A 91 -6.89 -11.76 -3.21
CA GLU A 91 -6.38 -13.04 -3.69
C GLU A 91 -5.79 -12.94 -5.09
N GLU A 92 -6.48 -12.28 -6.04
CA GLU A 92 -5.98 -12.08 -7.41
C GLU A 92 -4.65 -11.31 -7.41
N LEU A 93 -4.50 -10.28 -6.58
CA LEU A 93 -3.24 -9.54 -6.43
C LEU A 93 -2.14 -10.42 -5.84
N LEU A 94 -2.42 -11.16 -4.76
CA LEU A 94 -1.40 -12.00 -4.11
C LEU A 94 -0.92 -13.14 -5.01
N LEU A 95 -1.83 -13.72 -5.82
CA LEU A 95 -1.45 -14.73 -6.82
C LEU A 95 -0.56 -14.13 -7.92
N LEU A 96 -0.83 -12.90 -8.37
CA LEU A 96 0.04 -12.17 -9.29
C LEU A 96 1.41 -11.90 -8.64
N ALA A 97 1.43 -11.38 -7.41
CA ALA A 97 2.66 -11.07 -6.68
C ALA A 97 3.55 -12.30 -6.47
N ARG A 98 2.94 -13.43 -6.10
CA ARG A 98 3.65 -14.71 -5.96
C ARG A 98 4.23 -15.20 -7.28
N LYS A 99 3.47 -15.09 -8.37
CA LYS A 99 3.92 -15.50 -9.71
C LYS A 99 5.11 -14.68 -10.21
N GLU A 100 5.10 -13.38 -9.95
CA GLU A 100 6.10 -12.44 -10.46
C GLU A 100 7.19 -12.12 -9.43
N ALA A 101 7.07 -12.65 -8.21
CA ALA A 101 8.04 -12.55 -7.12
C ALA A 101 8.27 -11.11 -6.62
N PHE A 102 7.20 -10.35 -6.37
CA PHE A 102 7.27 -9.05 -5.70
C PHE A 102 6.52 -9.02 -4.37
N GLU A 103 6.89 -8.09 -3.51
CA GLU A 103 6.27 -7.91 -2.18
C GLU A 103 4.99 -7.04 -2.26
N VAL A 104 4.10 -7.19 -1.27
CA VAL A 104 2.86 -6.41 -1.19
C VAL A 104 2.75 -5.70 0.15
N ASN A 105 2.57 -4.39 0.11
CA ASN A 105 2.27 -3.54 1.26
C ASN A 105 0.75 -3.27 1.27
N ILE A 106 0.04 -3.89 2.20
CA ILE A 106 -1.43 -3.85 2.27
C ILE A 106 -1.87 -2.76 3.23
N GLU A 107 -2.51 -1.70 2.73
CA GLU A 107 -3.19 -0.72 3.57
C GLU A 107 -4.60 -1.19 3.93
N LEU A 108 -4.84 -1.34 5.25
CA LEU A 108 -6.15 -1.70 5.80
C LEU A 108 -7.04 -0.46 5.85
N LYS A 109 -8.04 -0.39 4.98
CA LYS A 109 -9.04 0.70 4.96
C LYS A 109 -10.19 0.40 5.93
N THR A 110 -9.84 0.24 7.20
CA THR A 110 -10.83 0.15 8.25
C THR A 110 -11.31 1.55 8.60
N ASN A 111 -12.57 1.83 8.33
CA ASN A 111 -13.20 3.08 8.73
C ASN A 111 -13.25 3.19 10.27
N PHE A 112 -13.53 4.40 10.77
CA PHE A 112 -13.62 4.70 12.21
C PHE A 112 -14.75 3.96 12.94
N ASP A 113 -15.54 3.20 12.20
CA ASP A 113 -16.59 2.35 12.70
C ASP A 113 -16.03 1.01 13.20
N GLU A 114 -16.78 0.32 14.03
CA GLU A 114 -16.51 -0.92 14.76
C GLU A 114 -15.60 -1.94 14.05
N PRO A 115 -14.87 -2.80 14.79
CA PRO A 115 -14.07 -3.89 14.21
C PRO A 115 -14.91 -4.68 13.22
N CYS A 116 -14.56 -4.62 11.95
CA CYS A 116 -15.36 -5.25 10.90
C CYS A 116 -14.83 -6.64 10.50
N GLY A 117 -13.72 -7.10 11.10
CA GLY A 117 -13.08 -8.38 10.78
C GLY A 117 -12.35 -8.39 9.45
N LEU A 118 -11.93 -7.21 8.95
CA LEU A 118 -11.11 -7.10 7.74
C LEU A 118 -9.74 -7.70 7.98
N GLU A 119 -9.18 -7.50 9.17
CA GLU A 119 -7.87 -7.95 9.59
C GLU A 119 -7.78 -9.49 9.53
N GLU A 120 -8.76 -10.18 10.10
CA GLU A 120 -8.83 -11.65 10.07
C GLU A 120 -8.99 -12.19 8.65
N ALA A 121 -9.86 -11.54 7.85
CA ALA A 121 -10.08 -11.95 6.47
C ALA A 121 -8.82 -11.78 5.62
N VAL A 122 -8.11 -10.65 5.77
CA VAL A 122 -6.85 -10.38 5.07
C VAL A 122 -5.78 -11.39 5.49
N CYS A 123 -5.59 -11.65 6.79
CA CYS A 123 -4.67 -12.67 7.28
C CYS A 123 -4.97 -14.06 6.71
N GLY A 124 -6.25 -14.45 6.65
CA GLY A 124 -6.66 -15.73 6.08
C GLY A 124 -6.29 -15.84 4.60
N ILE A 125 -6.60 -14.81 3.79
CA ILE A 125 -6.27 -14.80 2.36
C ILE A 125 -4.76 -14.83 2.12
N VAL A 126 -3.97 -14.09 2.91
CA VAL A 126 -2.50 -14.09 2.80
C VAL A 126 -1.94 -15.48 3.09
N ALA A 127 -2.43 -16.17 4.13
CA ALA A 127 -2.03 -17.54 4.47
C ALA A 127 -2.42 -18.55 3.38
N ASP A 128 -3.65 -18.46 2.86
CA ASP A 128 -4.14 -19.33 1.78
C ASP A 128 -3.31 -19.16 0.49
N CYS A 129 -2.80 -17.94 0.25
CA CYS A 129 -1.91 -17.63 -0.88
C CYS A 129 -0.44 -17.98 -0.61
N HIS A 130 -0.05 -18.36 0.62
CA HIS A 130 1.34 -18.61 1.04
C HIS A 130 2.24 -17.37 0.79
N MET A 131 1.80 -16.20 1.24
CA MET A 131 2.47 -14.92 1.02
C MET A 131 2.90 -14.23 2.33
N GLU A 132 2.86 -14.94 3.48
CA GLU A 132 3.10 -14.38 4.82
C GLU A 132 4.45 -13.67 4.93
N ASP A 133 5.50 -14.21 4.30
CA ASP A 133 6.86 -13.65 4.32
C ASP A 133 7.07 -12.53 3.29
N HIS A 134 6.06 -12.24 2.45
CA HIS A 134 6.12 -11.27 1.35
C HIS A 134 5.11 -10.13 1.47
N VAL A 135 4.44 -10.05 2.62
CA VAL A 135 3.41 -9.04 2.89
C VAL A 135 3.78 -8.23 4.12
N ILE A 136 3.57 -6.92 4.03
CA ILE A 136 3.58 -6.01 5.18
C ILE A 136 2.24 -5.29 5.27
N TYR A 137 1.86 -4.87 6.46
CA TYR A 137 0.59 -4.19 6.71
C TYR A 137 0.79 -2.75 7.14
N VAL A 138 -0.11 -1.89 6.71
CA VAL A 138 -0.18 -0.49 7.15
C VAL A 138 -1.63 -0.08 7.33
N GLY A 139 -1.88 0.92 8.13
CA GLY A 139 -3.21 1.53 8.28
C GLY A 139 -3.15 2.87 9.00
N ASN A 140 -4.10 3.74 8.66
CA ASN A 140 -4.30 5.02 9.35
C ASN A 140 -5.23 4.88 10.57
N ASN A 141 -5.99 3.79 10.65
CA ASN A 141 -6.66 3.36 11.87
C ASN A 141 -5.69 2.52 12.70
N HIS A 142 -5.01 3.15 13.64
CA HIS A 142 -3.98 2.49 14.44
C HIS A 142 -4.54 1.38 15.35
N VAL A 143 -5.83 1.42 15.69
CA VAL A 143 -6.50 0.33 16.43
C VAL A 143 -6.52 -0.94 15.57
N SER A 144 -6.87 -0.81 14.31
CA SER A 144 -6.85 -1.91 13.33
C SER A 144 -5.45 -2.50 13.13
N VAL A 145 -4.42 -1.63 13.03
CA VAL A 145 -3.03 -2.09 12.89
C VAL A 145 -2.56 -2.87 14.12
N VAL A 146 -2.89 -2.40 15.32
CA VAL A 146 -2.59 -3.12 16.57
C VAL A 146 -3.34 -4.45 16.63
N HIS A 147 -4.61 -4.47 16.19
CA HIS A 147 -5.38 -5.71 16.10
C HIS A 147 -4.74 -6.70 15.13
N MET A 148 -4.32 -6.25 13.92
CA MET A 148 -3.56 -7.07 12.97
C MET A 148 -2.31 -7.68 13.61
N LYS A 149 -1.54 -6.87 14.37
CA LYS A 149 -0.34 -7.33 15.09
C LYS A 149 -0.66 -8.37 16.18
N GLN A 150 -1.85 -8.32 16.79
CA GLN A 150 -2.31 -9.32 17.76
C GLN A 150 -2.72 -10.64 17.07
N ILE A 151 -3.37 -10.57 15.91
CA ILE A 151 -3.75 -11.74 15.10
C ILE A 151 -2.51 -12.47 14.60
N ASN A 152 -1.54 -11.72 14.05
CA ASN A 152 -0.30 -12.26 13.54
C ASN A 152 0.91 -11.49 14.09
N PRO A 153 1.45 -11.90 15.27
CA PRO A 153 2.56 -11.21 15.91
C PRO A 153 3.87 -11.19 15.11
N SER A 154 4.06 -12.13 14.16
CA SER A 154 5.25 -12.20 13.32
C SER A 154 5.22 -11.26 12.12
N SER A 155 4.04 -10.77 11.71
CA SER A 155 3.92 -9.88 10.57
C SER A 155 4.47 -8.48 10.86
N GLU A 156 4.99 -7.84 9.82
CA GLU A 156 5.39 -6.44 9.88
C GLU A 156 4.16 -5.53 9.79
N CYS A 157 3.88 -4.75 10.84
CA CYS A 157 2.73 -3.86 10.96
C CYS A 157 3.18 -2.41 11.16
N ASN A 158 2.72 -1.50 10.32
CA ASN A 158 3.19 -0.13 10.25
C ASN A 158 2.05 0.87 10.44
N LEU A 159 2.33 2.00 11.09
CA LEU A 159 1.35 3.06 11.31
C LEU A 159 1.42 4.10 10.19
N GLY A 160 0.30 4.36 9.53
CA GLY A 160 0.13 5.44 8.57
C GLY A 160 -0.10 6.79 9.26
N PHE A 161 0.48 7.89 8.70
CA PHE A 161 0.31 9.24 9.24
C PHE A 161 0.02 10.24 8.13
N TYR A 162 -1.19 10.80 8.11
CA TYR A 162 -1.55 11.91 7.21
C TYR A 162 -0.95 13.24 7.65
N GLN A 163 -0.75 13.41 8.96
CA GLN A 163 -0.27 14.65 9.56
C GLN A 163 1.05 14.40 10.26
N LYS A 164 1.87 15.46 10.38
CA LYS A 164 3.08 15.40 11.18
C LYS A 164 2.71 15.31 12.66
N CYS A 165 3.14 14.23 13.32
CA CYS A 165 2.96 14.03 14.74
C CYS A 165 4.29 14.18 15.48
N PHE A 166 4.22 14.31 16.79
CA PHE A 166 5.41 14.42 17.63
C PHE A 166 5.87 13.03 18.06
N ARG A 167 7.10 12.65 17.64
CA ARG A 167 7.76 11.39 18.02
C ARG A 167 6.96 10.13 17.63
N GLU A 168 6.55 10.04 16.38
CA GLU A 168 5.77 8.94 15.82
C GLU A 168 6.43 7.57 16.06
N TRP A 169 7.77 7.51 16.04
CA TRP A 169 8.55 6.31 16.30
C TRP A 169 8.39 5.79 17.75
N ASP A 170 8.27 6.67 18.74
CA ASP A 170 8.03 6.25 20.12
C ASP A 170 6.61 5.71 20.29
N TYR A 171 5.66 6.33 19.62
CA TYR A 171 4.28 5.88 19.63
C TYR A 171 4.14 4.51 18.95
N ALA A 172 4.76 4.30 17.77
CA ALA A 172 4.78 3.00 17.11
C ALA A 172 5.40 1.92 18.00
N LYS A 173 6.53 2.22 18.62
CA LYS A 173 7.20 1.31 19.56
C LYS A 173 6.33 0.98 20.78
N MET A 174 5.65 1.96 21.35
CA MET A 174 4.73 1.76 22.48
C MET A 174 3.59 0.79 22.14
N LEU A 175 3.10 0.85 20.88
CA LEU A 175 2.06 -0.03 20.38
C LEU A 175 2.56 -1.41 19.92
N GLY A 176 3.87 -1.65 19.92
CA GLY A 176 4.47 -2.89 19.42
C GLY A 176 4.46 -3.00 17.89
N CYS A 177 4.29 -1.87 17.18
CA CYS A 177 4.36 -1.81 15.71
C CYS A 177 5.80 -1.68 15.23
N ASP A 178 6.06 -2.09 13.99
CA ASP A 178 7.40 -2.25 13.44
C ASP A 178 7.88 -1.01 12.66
N GLY A 179 6.95 -0.17 12.19
CA GLY A 179 7.29 0.97 11.36
C GLY A 179 6.26 2.10 11.33
N VAL A 180 6.65 3.16 10.61
CA VAL A 180 5.84 4.35 10.36
C VAL A 180 5.88 4.71 8.88
N HIS A 181 4.72 5.12 8.33
CA HIS A 181 4.57 5.60 6.97
C HIS A 181 4.13 7.08 6.95
N PRO A 182 5.06 8.02 7.17
CA PRO A 182 4.78 9.46 7.12
C PRO A 182 4.77 10.00 5.69
N ASN A 183 4.18 11.18 5.51
CA ASN A 183 4.38 11.96 4.29
C ASN A 183 5.86 12.37 4.16
N PHE A 184 6.47 12.17 2.99
CA PHE A 184 7.89 12.44 2.70
C PHE A 184 8.34 13.86 3.03
N ARG A 185 7.41 14.84 3.00
CA ARG A 185 7.69 16.25 3.30
C ARG A 185 8.03 16.50 4.78
N PHE A 186 7.65 15.57 5.66
CA PHE A 186 7.90 15.67 7.10
C PHE A 186 9.23 15.05 7.52
N VAL A 187 9.85 14.27 6.62
CA VAL A 187 11.01 13.45 6.95
C VAL A 187 12.31 14.20 6.70
N THR A 188 13.13 14.27 7.76
CA THR A 188 14.48 14.83 7.79
C THR A 188 15.49 13.75 8.19
N ARG A 189 16.79 14.07 8.14
CA ARG A 189 17.84 13.18 8.68
C ARG A 189 17.60 12.85 10.15
N GLU A 190 17.28 13.85 10.97
CA GLU A 190 17.01 13.67 12.41
C GLU A 190 15.81 12.75 12.65
N TYR A 191 14.77 12.83 11.80
CA TYR A 191 13.61 11.94 11.85
C TYR A 191 14.03 10.48 11.59
N VAL A 192 14.80 10.24 10.52
CA VAL A 192 15.27 8.89 10.15
C VAL A 192 16.18 8.31 11.23
N ASP A 193 17.10 9.13 11.75
CA ASP A 193 18.01 8.71 12.84
C ASP A 193 17.24 8.38 14.13
N ALA A 194 16.14 9.08 14.39
CA ALA A 194 15.29 8.79 15.56
C ALA A 194 14.50 7.47 15.37
N CYS A 195 13.93 7.23 14.20
CA CYS A 195 13.30 5.94 13.86
C CYS A 195 14.31 4.79 14.01
N SER A 196 15.50 4.94 13.44
CA SER A 196 16.57 3.93 13.51
C SER A 196 16.97 3.62 14.97
N ARG A 197 17.17 4.64 15.82
CA ARG A 197 17.47 4.43 17.24
C ARG A 197 16.34 3.75 18.01
N ALA A 198 15.10 3.96 17.58
CA ALA A 198 13.93 3.29 18.16
C ALA A 198 13.74 1.85 17.67
N GLY A 199 14.45 1.45 16.60
CA GLY A 199 14.25 0.18 15.91
C GLY A 199 12.98 0.16 15.07
N ILE A 200 12.55 1.33 14.56
CA ILE A 200 11.30 1.52 13.79
C ILE A 200 11.65 1.76 12.33
N HIS A 201 11.04 1.01 11.43
CA HIS A 201 11.16 1.21 9.99
C HIS A 201 10.47 2.51 9.55
N CYS A 202 11.03 3.16 8.53
CA CYS A 202 10.41 4.35 7.94
C CYS A 202 10.26 4.13 6.44
N ARG A 203 9.01 4.21 5.94
CA ARG A 203 8.68 4.25 4.51
C ARG A 203 7.87 5.50 4.26
N VAL A 204 8.12 6.17 3.15
CA VAL A 204 7.45 7.45 2.87
C VAL A 204 6.56 7.38 1.65
N TRP A 205 5.47 8.13 1.70
CA TRP A 205 4.53 8.33 0.60
C TRP A 205 4.39 9.82 0.31
N THR A 206 4.11 10.32 -0.84
CA THR A 206 4.32 9.77 -2.18
C THR A 206 5.23 10.74 -2.92
N PRO A 207 6.57 10.57 -2.88
CA PRO A 207 7.47 11.37 -3.69
C PRO A 207 7.44 10.86 -5.13
N ASP A 208 7.09 11.75 -6.08
CA ASP A 208 7.00 11.43 -7.50
C ASP A 208 8.00 12.20 -8.36
N GLU A 209 8.61 13.26 -7.79
CA GLU A 209 9.62 14.04 -8.49
C GLU A 209 11.03 13.50 -8.20
N PRO A 210 11.92 13.46 -9.22
CA PRO A 210 13.25 12.87 -9.07
C PRO A 210 14.06 13.40 -7.90
N GLU A 211 13.98 14.70 -7.61
CA GLU A 211 14.69 15.35 -6.51
C GLU A 211 14.19 14.89 -5.14
N ASP A 212 12.87 14.73 -4.98
CA ASP A 212 12.27 14.25 -3.74
C ASP A 212 12.58 12.77 -3.51
N ILE A 213 12.49 11.96 -4.57
CA ILE A 213 12.87 10.55 -4.54
C ILE A 213 14.36 10.43 -4.15
N ALA A 214 15.24 11.17 -4.82
CA ALA A 214 16.67 11.15 -4.53
C ALA A 214 16.97 11.58 -3.08
N ARG A 215 16.26 12.58 -2.56
CA ARG A 215 16.38 13.02 -1.17
C ARG A 215 16.04 11.89 -0.20
N MET A 216 14.93 11.17 -0.42
CA MET A 216 14.52 10.06 0.45
C MET A 216 15.47 8.88 0.36
N LEU A 217 15.86 8.48 -0.85
CA LEU A 217 16.81 7.37 -1.04
C LEU A 217 18.19 7.67 -0.43
N ARG A 218 18.70 8.93 -0.51
CA ARG A 218 19.95 9.33 0.19
C ARG A 218 19.82 9.29 1.71
N LEU A 219 18.63 9.41 2.25
CA LEU A 219 18.36 9.21 3.68
C LEU A 219 18.35 7.72 4.08
N GLY A 220 18.36 6.82 3.13
CA GLY A 220 18.37 5.37 3.37
C GLY A 220 17.00 4.76 3.63
N ILE A 221 15.91 5.43 3.23
CA ILE A 221 14.52 4.98 3.46
C ILE A 221 13.84 4.51 2.20
N ASP A 222 12.83 3.68 2.35
CA ASP A 222 12.01 3.15 1.28
C ASP A 222 10.98 4.19 0.82
N VAL A 223 10.64 4.17 -0.46
CA VAL A 223 9.70 5.12 -1.07
C VAL A 223 8.50 4.40 -1.68
N LEU A 224 7.29 4.92 -1.42
CA LEU A 224 6.07 4.59 -2.11
C LEU A 224 5.81 5.69 -3.15
N THR A 225 5.80 5.36 -4.44
CA THR A 225 5.70 6.34 -5.53
C THR A 225 4.72 5.89 -6.60
N ASN A 226 4.07 6.86 -7.25
CA ASN A 226 3.21 6.60 -8.42
C ASN A 226 4.03 6.36 -9.70
N LYS A 227 5.34 6.68 -9.66
CA LYS A 227 6.28 6.61 -10.81
C LYS A 227 7.46 5.67 -10.52
N PRO A 228 7.25 4.35 -10.49
CA PRO A 228 8.31 3.38 -10.14
C PRO A 228 9.53 3.45 -11.06
N ASP A 229 9.34 3.70 -12.35
CA ASP A 229 10.40 3.86 -13.35
C ASP A 229 11.35 5.01 -13.01
N VAL A 230 10.81 6.17 -12.59
CA VAL A 230 11.58 7.32 -12.14
C VAL A 230 12.39 6.97 -10.90
N ALA A 231 11.77 6.31 -9.92
CA ALA A 231 12.45 5.91 -8.70
C ALA A 231 13.56 4.87 -8.96
N ALA A 232 13.32 3.91 -9.86
CA ALA A 232 14.32 2.92 -10.27
C ALA A 232 15.51 3.58 -11.01
N ALA A 233 15.26 4.58 -11.84
CA ALA A 233 16.31 5.34 -12.51
C ALA A 233 17.17 6.10 -11.49
N VAL A 234 16.55 6.86 -10.59
CA VAL A 234 17.23 7.61 -9.53
C VAL A 234 18.05 6.67 -8.63
N ARG A 235 17.47 5.50 -8.24
CA ARG A 235 18.20 4.51 -7.44
C ARG A 235 19.45 3.99 -8.13
N ARG A 236 19.38 3.71 -9.45
CA ARG A 236 20.55 3.26 -10.24
C ARG A 236 21.66 4.31 -10.26
N GLU A 237 21.31 5.57 -10.47
CA GLU A 237 22.29 6.67 -10.45
C GLU A 237 22.99 6.81 -9.11
N LEU A 238 22.25 6.71 -7.99
CA LEU A 238 22.81 6.79 -6.64
C LEU A 238 23.74 5.62 -6.27
N ILE A 239 23.57 4.45 -6.90
CA ILE A 239 24.42 3.27 -6.64
C ILE A 239 25.69 3.32 -7.52
N SER A 240 25.62 3.97 -8.69
CA SER A 240 26.72 4.01 -9.68
C SER A 240 27.68 5.18 -9.46
N GLY A 241 27.34 6.18 -8.67
CA GLY A 241 28.17 7.35 -8.34
C GLY A 241 28.72 7.28 -6.94
#